data_f0c93295039b7bf450cbf199e9848015
#
_entry.id   f0c93295039b7bf450cbf199e9848015
#
_cell.length_a   1.000
_cell.length_b   1.000
_cell.length_c   1.000
_cell.angle_alpha   90.00
_cell.angle_beta   90.00
_cell.angle_gamma   90.00
#
_symmetry.space_group_name_H-M   'P 1'
#
loop_
_entity.id
_entity.type
_entity.pdbx_description
1 polymer ?
#
loop_
_entity_poly.entity_id
_entity_poly.type
_entity_poly.pdbx_seq_one_letter_code
_entity_poly.pdbx_strand_id
1 'polypeptide(L)'
;MNRITRPLAIPLVVVLATACTSAPPSSVAVPPSTTATADATRALAQGRALMARGEMVAASAVLREAVRLAPDLAEARASLGLTLYAIGDLDAAVDELRSLLRVRPDLDEARLTLAAALVARQEWPAARAELERALASQPDLVQANYTLGVVRYAQGDLAGAIEAYRRVLAREPRAQDARYNLALVLKLARRDAEATPEFLAAAEAGLPRAQYFAGAAYASGAGVERDLVAAIAWWTRAAEQGVTQADEALAQLRQAASGRSRRPLAERQAIEQAFGEYRARLWKDYPALAREGDEPLGVALLRQGRAREAVPVLIREAAALSEPAVRVLETLYDQGVDGQLPAHDARILASLKSAAAEGRARLRP
;
A
#
# COMPACT_ATOMS: atom_id res chain seq x y z
N MET A 1 24.30 -6.65 -12.30
CA MET A 1 23.35 -6.69 -13.45
C MET A 1 22.37 -7.79 -13.13
N ASN A 2 21.14 -7.47 -12.70
CA ASN A 2 19.98 -8.29 -13.07
C ASN A 2 18.70 -7.77 -12.39
N ARG A 3 17.77 -7.35 -13.24
CA ARG A 3 16.31 -7.49 -13.17
C ARG A 3 15.66 -7.21 -11.81
N ILE A 4 15.53 -5.94 -11.46
CA ILE A 4 14.42 -5.47 -10.62
C ILE A 4 13.38 -4.89 -11.60
N THR A 5 12.68 -5.79 -12.29
CA THR A 5 11.51 -5.45 -13.10
C THR A 5 10.33 -6.27 -12.59
N ARG A 6 9.82 -5.91 -11.41
CA ARG A 6 8.42 -6.14 -11.09
C ARG A 6 7.78 -4.78 -10.90
N PRO A 7 6.70 -4.46 -11.64
CA PRO A 7 6.00 -3.22 -11.45
C PRO A 7 5.53 -3.15 -10.00
N LEU A 8 5.76 -2.01 -9.36
CA LEU A 8 5.12 -1.65 -8.12
C LEU A 8 3.63 -1.96 -8.29
N ALA A 9 3.08 -2.86 -7.46
CA ALA A 9 1.65 -3.04 -7.36
C ALA A 9 1.09 -1.71 -6.86
N ILE A 10 0.59 -0.92 -7.80
CA ILE A 10 -0.12 0.33 -7.52
C ILE A 10 -1.41 -0.11 -6.85
N PRO A 11 -1.66 0.16 -5.56
CA PRO A 11 -2.98 -0.03 -5.01
C PRO A 11 -3.91 0.90 -5.77
N LEU A 12 -4.87 0.33 -6.49
CA LEU A 12 -5.94 1.05 -7.14
C LEU A 12 -6.85 1.58 -6.03
N VAL A 13 -6.52 2.76 -5.49
CA VAL A 13 -7.39 3.45 -4.55
C VAL A 13 -8.54 4.02 -5.37
N VAL A 14 -9.62 3.27 -5.44
CA VAL A 14 -10.90 3.77 -5.93
C VAL A 14 -11.43 4.71 -4.85
N VAL A 15 -11.12 5.99 -4.97
CA VAL A 15 -11.80 7.02 -4.19
C VAL A 15 -13.20 7.16 -4.78
N LEU A 16 -14.18 6.55 -4.10
CA LEU A 16 -15.59 6.86 -4.34
C LEU A 16 -15.80 8.33 -3.94
N ALA A 17 -15.90 9.19 -4.95
CA ALA A 17 -16.21 10.59 -4.75
C ALA A 17 -17.56 10.71 -4.04
N THR A 18 -17.54 11.19 -2.80
CA THR A 18 -18.72 11.63 -2.07
C THR A 18 -19.30 12.87 -2.77
N ALA A 19 -20.58 12.78 -3.02
CA ALA A 19 -21.48 13.70 -3.65
C ALA A 19 -21.06 15.18 -3.68
N CYS A 20 -20.88 15.69 -4.89
CA CYS A 20 -20.89 17.13 -5.15
C CYS A 20 -22.32 17.65 -5.19
N THR A 21 -22.63 18.58 -4.28
CA THR A 21 -23.72 19.55 -4.46
C THR A 21 -23.10 20.76 -5.13
N SER A 22 -23.24 20.89 -6.43
CA SER A 22 -22.91 22.11 -7.15
C SER A 22 -24.15 22.71 -7.81
N ALA A 23 -24.25 24.01 -7.69
CA ALA A 23 -25.31 24.86 -8.25
C ALA A 23 -25.35 24.83 -9.79
N PRO A 24 -26.51 25.15 -10.41
CA PRO A 24 -26.68 25.03 -11.85
C PRO A 24 -26.01 26.18 -12.60
N PRO A 25 -25.37 25.89 -13.73
CA PRO A 25 -25.01 26.95 -14.69
C PRO A 25 -26.14 27.23 -15.64
N SER A 26 -26.24 28.49 -16.00
CA SER A 26 -27.19 29.03 -16.97
C SER A 26 -26.78 28.72 -18.40
N SER A 27 -27.72 28.26 -19.16
CA SER A 27 -28.18 28.66 -20.48
C SER A 27 -27.70 28.03 -21.77
N VAL A 28 -28.71 27.77 -22.53
CA VAL A 28 -29.01 27.94 -23.98
C VAL A 28 -28.25 26.98 -24.91
N ALA A 29 -28.92 25.89 -25.19
CA ALA A 29 -28.86 25.17 -26.46
C ALA A 29 -30.27 24.68 -26.79
N VAL A 30 -30.60 24.60 -28.08
CA VAL A 30 -31.89 24.21 -28.64
C VAL A 30 -32.31 22.84 -28.11
N PRO A 31 -33.57 22.66 -27.63
CA PRO A 31 -33.95 21.49 -26.87
C PRO A 31 -34.17 20.25 -27.75
N PRO A 32 -33.62 19.09 -27.36
CA PRO A 32 -34.22 17.81 -27.75
C PRO A 32 -35.64 17.73 -27.19
N SER A 33 -36.50 16.91 -27.77
CA SER A 33 -37.88 16.77 -27.33
C SER A 33 -37.94 16.61 -25.81
N THR A 34 -38.77 17.41 -25.15
CA THR A 34 -38.85 17.48 -23.65
C THR A 34 -39.00 16.14 -22.97
N THR A 35 -39.56 15.15 -23.63
CA THR A 35 -39.69 13.78 -23.15
C THR A 35 -38.36 12.98 -23.13
N ALA A 36 -37.55 13.09 -24.19
CA ALA A 36 -36.26 12.38 -24.26
C ALA A 36 -35.28 12.88 -23.20
N THR A 37 -35.26 14.18 -22.92
CA THR A 37 -34.42 14.75 -21.85
C THR A 37 -34.89 14.32 -20.46
N ALA A 38 -36.20 14.26 -20.24
CA ALA A 38 -36.75 13.76 -18.97
C ALA A 38 -36.43 12.28 -18.73
N ASP A 39 -36.49 11.45 -19.78
CA ASP A 39 -36.15 10.03 -19.70
C ASP A 39 -34.65 9.82 -19.51
N ALA A 40 -33.80 10.61 -20.17
CA ALA A 40 -32.35 10.59 -19.94
C ALA A 40 -31.99 10.98 -18.51
N THR A 41 -32.64 12.01 -17.96
CA THR A 41 -32.43 12.44 -16.58
C THR A 41 -32.87 11.36 -15.57
N ARG A 42 -33.99 10.69 -15.86
CA ARG A 42 -34.45 9.56 -15.03
C ARG A 42 -33.47 8.38 -15.08
N ALA A 43 -32.98 8.03 -16.27
CA ALA A 43 -31.98 6.99 -16.45
C ALA A 43 -30.65 7.36 -15.76
N LEU A 44 -30.20 8.62 -15.83
CA LEU A 44 -29.04 9.10 -15.09
C LEU A 44 -29.22 8.93 -13.56
N ALA A 45 -30.37 9.34 -13.02
CA ALA A 45 -30.66 9.18 -11.60
C ALA A 45 -30.67 7.70 -11.19
N GLN A 46 -31.27 6.83 -11.99
CA GLN A 46 -31.26 5.38 -11.75
C GLN A 46 -29.84 4.81 -11.84
N GLY A 47 -29.06 5.21 -12.83
CA GLY A 47 -27.65 4.78 -12.97
C GLY A 47 -26.81 5.18 -11.77
N ARG A 48 -26.93 6.42 -11.30
CA ARG A 48 -26.25 6.89 -10.06
C ARG A 48 -26.69 6.12 -8.81
N ALA A 49 -27.97 5.78 -8.71
CA ALA A 49 -28.46 4.94 -7.61
C ALA A 49 -27.87 3.53 -7.64
N LEU A 50 -27.68 2.95 -8.83
CA LEU A 50 -27.02 1.65 -9.02
C LEU A 50 -25.51 1.75 -8.66
N MET A 51 -24.83 2.82 -9.08
CA MET A 51 -23.43 3.09 -8.68
C MET A 51 -23.28 3.17 -7.15
N ALA A 52 -24.18 3.88 -6.47
CA ALA A 52 -24.18 4.00 -5.02
C ALA A 52 -24.37 2.65 -4.29
N ARG A 53 -25.03 1.68 -4.93
CA ARG A 53 -25.20 0.31 -4.42
C ARG A 53 -24.06 -0.64 -4.82
N GLY A 54 -23.07 -0.14 -5.59
CA GLY A 54 -21.98 -0.97 -6.10
C GLY A 54 -22.34 -1.84 -7.32
N GLU A 55 -23.55 -1.68 -7.86
CA GLU A 55 -24.06 -2.46 -9.02
C GLU A 55 -23.55 -1.87 -10.36
N MET A 56 -22.20 -1.80 -10.51
CA MET A 56 -21.54 -1.05 -11.58
C MET A 56 -21.89 -1.55 -12.98
N VAL A 57 -22.05 -2.88 -13.18
CA VAL A 57 -22.43 -3.45 -14.49
C VAL A 57 -23.84 -3.00 -14.88
N ALA A 58 -24.81 -3.09 -13.97
CA ALA A 58 -26.16 -2.62 -14.21
C ALA A 58 -26.21 -1.10 -14.43
N ALA A 59 -25.42 -0.33 -13.63
CA ALA A 59 -25.29 1.10 -13.81
C ALA A 59 -24.79 1.48 -15.20
N SER A 60 -23.80 0.76 -15.74
CA SER A 60 -23.26 1.03 -17.08
C SER A 60 -24.32 0.86 -18.17
N ALA A 61 -25.18 -0.14 -18.08
CA ALA A 61 -26.25 -0.37 -19.04
C ALA A 61 -27.26 0.78 -19.04
N VAL A 62 -27.71 1.20 -17.85
CA VAL A 62 -28.68 2.29 -17.69
C VAL A 62 -28.07 3.63 -18.10
N LEU A 63 -26.79 3.87 -17.79
CA LEU A 63 -26.10 5.12 -18.17
C LEU A 63 -25.83 5.18 -19.69
N ARG A 64 -25.56 4.07 -20.37
CA ARG A 64 -25.51 4.05 -21.83
C ARG A 64 -26.83 4.48 -22.45
N GLU A 65 -27.95 4.03 -21.87
CA GLU A 65 -29.27 4.49 -22.32
C GLU A 65 -29.48 5.98 -22.07
N ALA A 66 -29.06 6.51 -20.93
CA ALA A 66 -29.11 7.96 -20.66
C ALA A 66 -28.29 8.77 -21.70
N VAL A 67 -27.10 8.32 -22.05
CA VAL A 67 -26.25 8.96 -23.09
C VAL A 67 -26.86 8.81 -24.48
N ARG A 68 -27.51 7.69 -24.79
CA ARG A 68 -28.21 7.49 -26.05
C ARG A 68 -29.41 8.42 -26.21
N LEU A 69 -30.18 8.65 -25.14
CA LEU A 69 -31.35 9.52 -25.12
C LEU A 69 -30.97 11.02 -25.18
N ALA A 70 -29.89 11.40 -24.51
CA ALA A 70 -29.38 12.75 -24.48
C ALA A 70 -27.83 12.75 -24.59
N PRO A 71 -27.28 12.71 -25.80
CA PRO A 71 -25.82 12.66 -26.02
C PRO A 71 -25.06 13.86 -25.45
N ASP A 72 -25.73 14.99 -25.30
CA ASP A 72 -25.14 16.23 -24.77
C ASP A 72 -25.27 16.34 -23.24
N LEU A 73 -25.88 15.38 -22.56
CA LEU A 73 -25.98 15.34 -21.10
C LEU A 73 -24.63 14.97 -20.51
N ALA A 74 -23.84 15.99 -20.19
CA ALA A 74 -22.46 15.83 -19.71
C ALA A 74 -22.37 14.94 -18.47
N GLU A 75 -23.32 15.08 -17.54
CA GLU A 75 -23.38 14.30 -16.29
C GLU A 75 -23.62 12.80 -16.54
N ALA A 76 -24.41 12.45 -17.55
CA ALA A 76 -24.63 11.05 -17.91
C ALA A 76 -23.36 10.44 -18.51
N ARG A 77 -22.68 11.18 -19.39
CA ARG A 77 -21.42 10.73 -19.99
C ARG A 77 -20.29 10.65 -18.97
N ALA A 78 -20.19 11.59 -18.02
CA ALA A 78 -19.24 11.55 -16.93
C ALA A 78 -19.48 10.32 -16.02
N SER A 79 -20.74 10.11 -15.62
CA SER A 79 -21.12 8.93 -14.82
C SER A 79 -20.87 7.61 -15.54
N LEU A 80 -21.13 7.56 -16.86
CA LEU A 80 -20.84 6.38 -17.68
C LEU A 80 -19.33 6.12 -17.75
N GLY A 81 -18.52 7.13 -18.05
CA GLY A 81 -17.06 6.99 -18.10
C GLY A 81 -16.45 6.51 -16.79
N LEU A 82 -16.90 7.05 -15.66
CA LEU A 82 -16.48 6.59 -14.33
C LEU A 82 -16.91 5.12 -14.08
N THR A 83 -18.14 4.77 -14.45
CA THR A 83 -18.65 3.41 -14.25
C THR A 83 -17.91 2.40 -15.12
N LEU A 84 -17.62 2.75 -16.38
CA LEU A 84 -16.84 1.93 -17.30
C LEU A 84 -15.41 1.70 -16.78
N TYR A 85 -14.78 2.74 -16.26
CA TYR A 85 -13.49 2.62 -15.58
C TYR A 85 -13.56 1.66 -14.39
N ALA A 86 -14.59 1.78 -13.55
CA ALA A 86 -14.76 0.94 -12.37
C ALA A 86 -14.97 -0.55 -12.68
N ILE A 87 -15.62 -0.89 -13.80
CA ILE A 87 -15.80 -2.28 -14.26
C ILE A 87 -14.61 -2.79 -15.10
N GLY A 88 -13.62 -1.94 -15.38
CA GLY A 88 -12.44 -2.30 -16.16
C GLY A 88 -12.62 -2.25 -17.69
N ASP A 89 -13.73 -1.72 -18.19
CA ASP A 89 -13.94 -1.44 -19.63
C ASP A 89 -13.21 -0.15 -20.00
N LEU A 90 -11.86 -0.25 -19.99
CA LEU A 90 -10.98 0.92 -20.10
C LEU A 90 -11.09 1.61 -21.46
N ASP A 91 -11.30 0.85 -22.53
CA ASP A 91 -11.41 1.41 -23.88
C ASP A 91 -12.65 2.29 -24.01
N ALA A 92 -13.81 1.75 -23.62
CA ALA A 92 -15.05 2.51 -23.63
C ALA A 92 -15.00 3.70 -22.65
N ALA A 93 -14.35 3.56 -21.48
CA ALA A 93 -14.18 4.66 -20.55
C ALA A 93 -13.37 5.83 -21.17
N VAL A 94 -12.25 5.53 -21.81
CA VAL A 94 -11.41 6.51 -22.50
C VAL A 94 -12.17 7.21 -23.61
N ASP A 95 -12.94 6.49 -24.43
CA ASP A 95 -13.69 7.06 -25.55
C ASP A 95 -14.81 7.99 -25.06
N GLU A 96 -15.57 7.58 -24.04
CA GLU A 96 -16.63 8.40 -23.46
C GLU A 96 -16.09 9.67 -22.79
N LEU A 97 -15.01 9.53 -22.01
CA LEU A 97 -14.41 10.66 -21.33
C LEU A 97 -13.72 11.63 -22.29
N ARG A 98 -13.06 11.15 -23.35
CA ARG A 98 -12.53 12.01 -24.42
C ARG A 98 -13.63 12.74 -25.15
N SER A 99 -14.74 12.07 -25.43
CA SER A 99 -15.90 12.68 -26.08
C SER A 99 -16.52 13.76 -25.20
N LEU A 100 -16.61 13.53 -23.90
CA LEU A 100 -17.09 14.52 -22.94
C LEU A 100 -16.17 15.75 -22.90
N LEU A 101 -14.85 15.53 -22.76
CA LEU A 101 -13.89 16.62 -22.61
C LEU A 101 -13.65 17.44 -23.89
N ARG A 102 -14.07 16.97 -25.06
CA ARG A 102 -14.12 17.80 -26.28
C ARG A 102 -15.20 18.89 -26.21
N VAL A 103 -16.32 18.59 -25.54
CA VAL A 103 -17.45 19.52 -25.39
C VAL A 103 -17.34 20.33 -24.10
N ARG A 104 -16.87 19.69 -23.04
CA ARG A 104 -16.72 20.27 -21.71
C ARG A 104 -15.27 20.12 -21.21
N PRO A 105 -14.36 20.94 -21.73
CA PRO A 105 -12.94 20.87 -21.32
C PRO A 105 -12.66 21.37 -19.89
N ASP A 106 -13.65 21.95 -19.25
CA ASP A 106 -13.63 22.49 -17.89
C ASP A 106 -13.87 21.42 -16.80
N LEU A 107 -14.24 20.20 -17.17
CA LEU A 107 -14.56 19.14 -16.21
C LEU A 107 -13.30 18.40 -15.71
N ASP A 108 -12.64 18.95 -14.71
CA ASP A 108 -11.41 18.36 -14.15
C ASP A 108 -11.63 16.97 -13.56
N GLU A 109 -12.79 16.66 -12.95
CA GLU A 109 -13.11 15.31 -12.45
C GLU A 109 -13.14 14.27 -13.58
N ALA A 110 -13.74 14.60 -14.72
CA ALA A 110 -13.74 13.73 -15.89
C ALA A 110 -12.32 13.55 -16.45
N ARG A 111 -11.50 14.60 -16.40
CA ARG A 111 -10.10 14.58 -16.80
C ARG A 111 -9.27 13.67 -15.89
N LEU A 112 -9.50 13.70 -14.58
CA LEU A 112 -8.84 12.80 -13.63
C LEU A 112 -9.24 11.35 -13.87
N THR A 113 -10.52 11.10 -14.14
CA THR A 113 -11.00 9.74 -14.45
C THR A 113 -10.39 9.24 -15.76
N LEU A 114 -10.28 10.11 -16.79
CA LEU A 114 -9.57 9.78 -18.03
C LEU A 114 -8.10 9.45 -17.77
N ALA A 115 -7.42 10.27 -16.98
CA ALA A 115 -6.04 10.02 -16.63
C ALA A 115 -5.87 8.68 -15.89
N ALA A 116 -6.78 8.35 -14.97
CA ALA A 116 -6.76 7.06 -14.27
C ALA A 116 -6.98 5.87 -15.23
N ALA A 117 -7.90 5.98 -16.17
CA ALA A 117 -8.12 4.98 -17.21
C ALA A 117 -6.87 4.80 -18.11
N LEU A 118 -6.24 5.91 -18.51
CA LEU A 118 -5.00 5.88 -19.29
C LEU A 118 -3.83 5.28 -18.51
N VAL A 119 -3.72 5.55 -17.21
CA VAL A 119 -2.75 4.90 -16.31
C VAL A 119 -2.97 3.38 -16.27
N ALA A 120 -4.22 2.94 -16.14
CA ALA A 120 -4.55 1.52 -16.14
C ALA A 120 -4.20 0.83 -17.46
N ARG A 121 -4.29 1.56 -18.59
CA ARG A 121 -3.84 1.11 -19.92
C ARG A 121 -2.34 1.28 -20.17
N GLN A 122 -1.59 1.82 -19.19
CA GLN A 122 -0.17 2.17 -19.30
C GLN A 122 0.15 3.19 -20.41
N GLU A 123 -0.82 3.99 -20.80
CA GLU A 123 -0.66 5.09 -21.75
C GLU A 123 -0.08 6.33 -21.04
N TRP A 124 1.14 6.18 -20.49
CA TRP A 124 1.78 7.17 -19.62
C TRP A 124 1.86 8.59 -20.20
N PRO A 125 2.24 8.80 -21.49
CA PRO A 125 2.31 10.14 -22.06
C PRO A 125 0.94 10.83 -22.13
N ALA A 126 -0.11 10.10 -22.50
CA ALA A 126 -1.47 10.62 -22.57
C ALA A 126 -2.01 10.92 -21.17
N ALA A 127 -1.80 10.03 -20.21
CA ALA A 127 -2.18 10.26 -18.81
C ALA A 127 -1.52 11.52 -18.25
N ARG A 128 -0.20 11.68 -18.48
CA ARG A 128 0.55 12.85 -18.07
C ARG A 128 -0.06 14.15 -18.63
N ALA A 129 -0.36 14.18 -19.91
CA ALA A 129 -0.93 15.35 -20.56
C ALA A 129 -2.28 15.76 -19.94
N GLU A 130 -3.14 14.80 -19.63
CA GLU A 130 -4.44 15.09 -18.99
C GLU A 130 -4.25 15.59 -17.54
N LEU A 131 -3.32 15.00 -16.78
CA LEU A 131 -3.01 15.45 -15.43
C LEU A 131 -2.41 16.85 -15.40
N GLU A 132 -1.49 17.17 -16.32
CA GLU A 132 -0.90 18.51 -16.43
C GLU A 132 -1.94 19.57 -16.82
N ARG A 133 -2.94 19.22 -17.64
CA ARG A 133 -4.08 20.09 -17.94
C ARG A 133 -4.95 20.35 -16.71
N ALA A 134 -5.25 19.32 -15.91
CA ALA A 134 -6.00 19.49 -14.67
C ALA A 134 -5.24 20.36 -13.67
N LEU A 135 -3.93 20.16 -13.56
CA LEU A 135 -3.07 20.94 -12.67
C LEU A 135 -2.81 22.38 -13.15
N ALA A 136 -3.05 22.69 -14.43
CA ALA A 136 -3.00 24.07 -14.92
C ALA A 136 -4.13 24.93 -14.37
N SER A 137 -5.32 24.35 -14.17
CA SER A 137 -6.48 25.03 -13.53
C SER A 137 -6.39 24.96 -12.01
N GLN A 138 -5.97 23.81 -11.46
CA GLN A 138 -5.91 23.53 -10.02
C GLN A 138 -4.55 22.94 -9.64
N PRO A 139 -3.50 23.77 -9.42
CA PRO A 139 -2.14 23.29 -9.16
C PRO A 139 -2.00 22.42 -7.91
N ASP A 140 -2.88 22.59 -6.94
CA ASP A 140 -2.87 21.93 -5.63
C ASP A 140 -3.78 20.71 -5.55
N LEU A 141 -4.32 20.26 -6.68
CA LEU A 141 -5.20 19.09 -6.72
C LEU A 141 -4.42 17.84 -6.33
N VAL A 142 -4.66 17.37 -5.10
CA VAL A 142 -3.90 16.29 -4.45
C VAL A 142 -3.90 15.01 -5.29
N GLN A 143 -5.09 14.60 -5.75
CA GLN A 143 -5.24 13.37 -6.55
C GLN A 143 -4.48 13.46 -7.89
N ALA A 144 -4.50 14.62 -8.55
CA ALA A 144 -3.76 14.82 -9.80
C ALA A 144 -2.25 14.76 -9.56
N ASN A 145 -1.74 15.44 -8.53
CA ASN A 145 -0.33 15.42 -8.17
C ASN A 145 0.14 14.01 -7.78
N TYR A 146 -0.67 13.26 -7.02
CA TYR A 146 -0.34 11.88 -6.67
C TYR A 146 -0.22 11.00 -7.91
N THR A 147 -1.22 11.03 -8.80
CA THR A 147 -1.23 10.25 -10.03
C THR A 147 -0.12 10.69 -10.99
N LEU A 148 0.17 12.01 -11.06
CA LEU A 148 1.29 12.53 -11.85
C LEU A 148 2.64 12.01 -11.32
N GLY A 149 2.80 11.91 -10.01
CA GLY A 149 3.98 11.27 -9.40
C GLY A 149 4.16 9.84 -9.86
N VAL A 150 3.08 9.03 -9.87
CA VAL A 150 3.10 7.65 -10.38
C VAL A 150 3.47 7.59 -11.86
N VAL A 151 2.84 8.44 -12.68
CA VAL A 151 3.08 8.48 -14.13
C VAL A 151 4.52 8.89 -14.45
N ARG A 152 5.04 9.94 -13.80
CA ARG A 152 6.42 10.40 -13.99
C ARG A 152 7.44 9.34 -13.56
N TYR A 153 7.16 8.66 -12.45
CA TYR A 153 7.98 7.52 -12.02
C TYR A 153 7.99 6.41 -13.08
N ALA A 154 6.84 6.04 -13.62
CA ALA A 154 6.74 5.02 -14.67
C ALA A 154 7.48 5.40 -15.97
N GLN A 155 7.59 6.70 -16.25
CA GLN A 155 8.37 7.26 -17.37
C GLN A 155 9.88 7.43 -17.06
N GLY A 156 10.32 7.15 -15.84
CA GLY A 156 11.71 7.35 -15.41
C GLY A 156 12.05 8.80 -15.02
N ASP A 157 11.09 9.72 -15.03
CA ASP A 157 11.24 11.09 -14.55
C ASP A 157 11.21 11.12 -13.02
N LEU A 158 12.31 10.71 -12.39
CA LEU A 158 12.41 10.65 -10.94
C LEU A 158 12.32 12.04 -10.31
N ALA A 159 12.89 13.07 -10.94
CA ALA A 159 12.87 14.43 -10.43
C ALA A 159 11.44 14.99 -10.40
N GLY A 160 10.72 14.83 -11.51
CA GLY A 160 9.32 15.25 -11.58
C GLY A 160 8.40 14.47 -10.64
N ALA A 161 8.67 13.16 -10.44
CA ALA A 161 7.90 12.35 -9.50
C ALA A 161 8.10 12.82 -8.04
N ILE A 162 9.34 13.15 -7.65
CA ILE A 162 9.66 13.72 -6.32
C ILE A 162 8.89 15.03 -6.11
N GLU A 163 8.90 15.90 -7.10
CA GLU A 163 8.19 17.18 -7.01
C GLU A 163 6.67 16.98 -6.83
N ALA A 164 6.09 16.08 -7.61
CA ALA A 164 4.66 15.79 -7.56
C ALA A 164 4.25 15.23 -6.18
N TYR A 165 4.98 14.25 -5.63
CA TYR A 165 4.69 13.72 -4.29
C TYR A 165 4.93 14.75 -3.18
N ARG A 166 5.91 15.64 -3.31
CA ARG A 166 6.10 16.75 -2.35
C ARG A 166 4.92 17.71 -2.33
N ARG A 167 4.32 18.00 -3.49
CA ARG A 167 3.08 18.79 -3.56
C ARG A 167 1.92 18.12 -2.84
N VAL A 168 1.78 16.80 -3.00
CA VAL A 168 0.79 16.02 -2.22
C VAL A 168 1.03 16.22 -0.73
N LEU A 169 2.25 16.00 -0.24
CA LEU A 169 2.58 16.08 1.18
C LEU A 169 2.50 17.51 1.75
N ALA A 170 2.66 18.53 0.93
CA ALA A 170 2.45 19.92 1.33
C ALA A 170 0.98 20.21 1.66
N ARG A 171 0.03 19.54 1.00
CA ARG A 171 -1.41 19.66 1.25
C ARG A 171 -1.92 18.64 2.26
N GLU A 172 -1.44 17.42 2.15
CA GLU A 172 -1.80 16.29 3.00
C GLU A 172 -0.56 15.68 3.67
N PRO A 173 -0.05 16.27 4.76
CA PRO A 173 1.17 15.79 5.42
C PRO A 173 1.05 14.35 5.98
N ARG A 174 -0.17 13.85 6.12
CA ARG A 174 -0.47 12.49 6.62
C ARG A 174 -0.72 11.48 5.50
N ALA A 175 -0.55 11.82 4.23
CA ALA A 175 -0.71 10.90 3.10
C ALA A 175 0.44 9.88 3.07
N GLN A 176 0.29 8.76 3.81
CA GLN A 176 1.37 7.78 4.01
C GLN A 176 1.82 7.12 2.71
N ASP A 177 0.88 6.86 1.78
CA ASP A 177 1.23 6.28 0.48
C ASP A 177 2.07 7.24 -0.37
N ALA A 178 1.75 8.54 -0.36
CA ALA A 178 2.55 9.55 -1.05
C ALA A 178 3.95 9.67 -0.44
N ARG A 179 4.05 9.62 0.89
CA ARG A 179 5.30 9.64 1.63
C ARG A 179 6.17 8.43 1.29
N TYR A 180 5.58 7.25 1.33
CA TYR A 180 6.27 6.02 0.95
C TYR A 180 6.75 6.04 -0.51
N ASN A 181 5.90 6.48 -1.44
CA ASN A 181 6.27 6.60 -2.85
C ASN A 181 7.36 7.64 -3.06
N LEU A 182 7.30 8.78 -2.37
CA LEU A 182 8.39 9.78 -2.36
C LEU A 182 9.70 9.14 -1.92
N ALA A 183 9.69 8.41 -0.79
CA ALA A 183 10.87 7.75 -0.27
C ALA A 183 11.45 6.72 -1.26
N LEU A 184 10.59 5.93 -1.92
CA LEU A 184 11.03 4.99 -2.95
C LEU A 184 11.71 5.68 -4.13
N VAL A 185 11.12 6.77 -4.63
CA VAL A 185 11.67 7.52 -5.76
C VAL A 185 12.99 8.20 -5.37
N LEU A 186 13.08 8.77 -4.17
CA LEU A 186 14.33 9.34 -3.62
C LEU A 186 15.43 8.27 -3.51
N LYS A 187 15.09 7.08 -3.02
CA LYS A 187 16.04 5.96 -2.93
C LYS A 187 16.54 5.53 -4.32
N LEU A 188 15.67 5.45 -5.33
CA LEU A 188 16.06 5.16 -6.70
C LEU A 188 16.96 6.25 -7.29
N ALA A 189 16.71 7.51 -6.92
CA ALA A 189 17.55 8.65 -7.28
C ALA A 189 18.87 8.73 -6.49
N ARG A 190 19.19 7.73 -5.66
CA ARG A 190 20.39 7.68 -4.78
C ARG A 190 20.45 8.82 -3.75
N ARG A 191 19.29 9.35 -3.38
CA ARG A 191 19.15 10.42 -2.38
C ARG A 191 18.75 9.82 -1.03
N ASP A 192 19.56 8.86 -0.52
CA ASP A 192 19.24 8.10 0.69
C ASP A 192 19.06 8.99 1.92
N ALA A 193 19.81 10.08 2.04
CA ALA A 193 19.68 11.04 3.14
C ALA A 193 18.30 11.70 3.22
N GLU A 194 17.60 11.82 2.08
CA GLU A 194 16.23 12.36 2.02
C GLU A 194 15.18 11.24 2.05
N ALA A 195 15.51 10.07 1.48
CA ALA A 195 14.60 8.94 1.44
C ALA A 195 14.31 8.36 2.83
N THR A 196 15.35 8.22 3.64
CA THR A 196 15.25 7.54 4.93
C THR A 196 14.33 8.25 5.94
N PRO A 197 14.38 9.59 6.13
CA PRO A 197 13.39 10.27 6.96
C PRO A 197 11.93 10.03 6.52
N GLU A 198 11.68 9.98 5.22
CA GLU A 198 10.34 9.73 4.70
C GLU A 198 9.89 8.28 4.93
N PHE A 199 10.82 7.29 4.77
CA PHE A 199 10.51 5.91 5.16
C PHE A 199 10.24 5.77 6.65
N LEU A 200 11.03 6.43 7.50
CA LEU A 200 10.84 6.39 8.95
C LEU A 200 9.49 6.98 9.36
N ALA A 201 9.13 8.14 8.83
CA ALA A 201 7.84 8.76 9.11
C ALA A 201 6.65 7.89 8.67
N ALA A 202 6.74 7.23 7.51
CA ALA A 202 5.72 6.28 7.06
C ALA A 202 5.70 5.00 7.90
N ALA A 203 6.87 4.53 8.36
CA ALA A 203 7.02 3.36 9.22
C ALA A 203 6.44 3.59 10.62
N GLU A 204 6.69 4.78 11.21
CA GLU A 204 6.12 5.22 12.49
C GLU A 204 4.59 5.33 12.43
N ALA A 205 4.06 5.73 11.27
CA ALA A 205 2.62 5.73 11.02
C ALA A 205 2.03 4.32 10.79
N GLY A 206 2.86 3.27 10.87
CA GLY A 206 2.42 1.89 10.83
C GLY A 206 2.44 1.24 9.46
N LEU A 207 2.92 1.90 8.38
CA LEU A 207 2.94 1.32 7.04
C LEU A 207 3.95 0.15 6.95
N PRO A 208 3.50 -1.12 6.75
CA PRO A 208 4.38 -2.28 6.87
C PRO A 208 5.56 -2.29 5.89
N ARG A 209 5.31 -1.87 4.64
CA ARG A 209 6.37 -1.77 3.62
C ARG A 209 7.42 -0.71 3.98
N ALA A 210 7.01 0.41 4.58
CA ALA A 210 7.95 1.43 5.03
C ALA A 210 8.80 0.94 6.20
N GLN A 211 8.24 0.15 7.12
CA GLN A 211 8.98 -0.48 8.22
C GLN A 211 10.09 -1.40 7.71
N TYR A 212 9.84 -2.15 6.63
CA TYR A 212 10.90 -2.94 5.99
C TYR A 212 12.04 -2.06 5.49
N PHE A 213 11.74 -0.95 4.79
CA PHE A 213 12.76 -0.03 4.27
C PHE A 213 13.49 0.72 5.39
N ALA A 214 12.80 1.08 6.47
CA ALA A 214 13.43 1.64 7.68
C ALA A 214 14.46 0.68 8.27
N GLY A 215 14.10 -0.60 8.42
CA GLY A 215 15.03 -1.64 8.84
C GLY A 215 16.24 -1.78 7.92
N ALA A 216 16.02 -1.75 6.60
CA ALA A 216 17.10 -1.82 5.61
C ALA A 216 18.03 -0.59 5.66
N ALA A 217 17.49 0.61 5.93
CA ALA A 217 18.27 1.82 6.10
C ALA A 217 19.19 1.74 7.32
N TYR A 218 18.66 1.33 8.47
CA TYR A 218 19.46 1.12 9.68
C TYR A 218 20.51 0.01 9.54
N ALA A 219 20.17 -1.09 8.84
CA ALA A 219 21.12 -2.18 8.62
C ALA A 219 22.31 -1.80 7.74
N SER A 220 22.09 -0.92 6.76
CA SER A 220 23.12 -0.49 5.81
C SER A 220 23.79 0.83 6.19
N GLY A 221 23.18 1.65 7.03
CA GLY A 221 23.62 3.01 7.31
C GLY A 221 23.24 4.00 6.19
N ALA A 222 22.25 3.67 5.36
CA ALA A 222 21.84 4.53 4.25
C ALA A 222 20.96 5.68 4.76
N GLY A 223 21.50 6.90 4.80
CA GLY A 223 20.79 8.09 5.25
C GLY A 223 20.58 8.19 6.78
N VAL A 224 21.06 7.22 7.54
CA VAL A 224 21.07 7.17 9.00
C VAL A 224 22.34 6.49 9.48
N GLU A 225 22.69 6.66 10.76
CA GLU A 225 23.73 5.86 11.36
C GLU A 225 23.32 4.37 11.40
N ARG A 226 24.29 3.50 11.15
CA ARG A 226 24.05 2.05 11.15
C ARG A 226 23.72 1.57 12.55
N ASP A 227 22.54 1.00 12.73
CA ASP A 227 22.06 0.40 13.98
C ASP A 227 21.34 -0.93 13.70
N LEU A 228 22.02 -2.03 13.99
CA LEU A 228 21.44 -3.37 13.77
C LEU A 228 20.29 -3.68 14.72
N VAL A 229 20.26 -3.07 15.92
CA VAL A 229 19.17 -3.25 16.88
C VAL A 229 17.89 -2.60 16.35
N ALA A 230 18.01 -1.37 15.87
CA ALA A 230 16.91 -0.67 15.22
C ALA A 230 16.44 -1.41 13.93
N ALA A 231 17.39 -1.92 13.14
CA ALA A 231 17.06 -2.71 11.94
C ALA A 231 16.23 -3.94 12.29
N ILE A 232 16.65 -4.72 13.28
CA ILE A 232 15.93 -5.90 13.77
C ILE A 232 14.53 -5.51 14.26
N ALA A 233 14.41 -4.42 15.02
CA ALA A 233 13.14 -3.95 15.55
C ALA A 233 12.14 -3.59 14.42
N TRP A 234 12.59 -2.86 13.41
CA TRP A 234 11.75 -2.47 12.28
C TRP A 234 11.36 -3.66 11.41
N TRP A 235 12.31 -4.55 11.09
CA TRP A 235 12.01 -5.76 10.32
C TRP A 235 11.05 -6.69 11.07
N THR A 236 11.19 -6.82 12.39
CA THR A 236 10.26 -7.63 13.20
C THR A 236 8.84 -7.06 13.12
N ARG A 237 8.67 -5.73 13.25
CA ARG A 237 7.35 -5.09 13.10
C ARG A 237 6.75 -5.30 11.70
N ALA A 238 7.57 -5.21 10.66
CA ALA A 238 7.12 -5.44 9.28
C ALA A 238 6.72 -6.90 9.05
N ALA A 239 7.49 -7.86 9.58
CA ALA A 239 7.24 -9.29 9.49
C ALA A 239 5.93 -9.68 10.20
N GLU A 240 5.66 -9.12 11.38
CA GLU A 240 4.41 -9.29 12.12
C GLU A 240 3.17 -8.88 11.31
N GLN A 241 3.34 -7.97 10.38
CA GLN A 241 2.30 -7.50 9.47
C GLN A 241 2.33 -8.20 8.10
N GLY A 242 3.08 -9.31 7.99
CA GLY A 242 3.09 -10.17 6.81
C GLY A 242 4.01 -9.70 5.67
N VAL A 243 5.00 -8.85 5.94
CA VAL A 243 6.01 -8.45 4.95
C VAL A 243 7.10 -9.53 4.86
N THR A 244 6.96 -10.45 3.91
CA THR A 244 7.89 -11.57 3.71
C THR A 244 9.34 -11.16 3.50
N GLN A 245 9.59 -10.02 2.87
CA GLN A 245 10.94 -9.48 2.71
C GLN A 245 11.62 -9.15 4.06
N ALA A 246 10.84 -8.80 5.08
CA ALA A 246 11.36 -8.54 6.42
C ALA A 246 11.77 -9.85 7.13
N ASP A 247 10.99 -10.92 6.97
CA ASP A 247 11.36 -12.25 7.45
C ASP A 247 12.64 -12.74 6.79
N GLU A 248 12.73 -12.59 5.46
CA GLU A 248 13.93 -12.93 4.70
C GLU A 248 15.15 -12.14 5.17
N ALA A 249 15.00 -10.83 5.41
CA ALA A 249 16.09 -9.98 5.91
C ALA A 249 16.56 -10.40 7.30
N LEU A 250 15.64 -10.71 8.20
CA LEU A 250 15.96 -11.24 9.53
C LEU A 250 16.67 -12.60 9.44
N ALA A 251 16.19 -13.51 8.60
CA ALA A 251 16.81 -14.80 8.38
C ALA A 251 18.24 -14.68 7.82
N GLN A 252 18.44 -13.82 6.81
CA GLN A 252 19.75 -13.52 6.23
C GLN A 252 20.72 -12.94 7.29
N LEU A 253 20.22 -12.01 8.13
CA LEU A 253 21.05 -11.42 9.19
C LEU A 253 21.49 -12.48 10.21
N ARG A 254 20.60 -13.38 10.60
CA ARG A 254 20.92 -14.50 11.50
C ARG A 254 21.90 -15.50 10.86
N GLN A 255 21.67 -15.86 9.60
CA GLN A 255 22.60 -16.69 8.87
C GLN A 255 24.00 -16.06 8.80
N ALA A 256 24.06 -14.73 8.67
CA ALA A 256 25.31 -13.97 8.69
C ALA A 256 26.04 -14.07 10.05
N ALA A 257 25.32 -14.21 11.16
CA ALA A 257 25.89 -14.41 12.50
C ALA A 257 26.37 -15.85 12.73
N SER A 258 25.82 -16.83 12.01
CA SER A 258 26.09 -18.25 12.28
C SER A 258 27.56 -18.62 12.10
N GLY A 259 28.00 -19.68 12.81
CA GLY A 259 29.33 -20.23 12.71
C GLY A 259 29.71 -20.76 11.32
N ARG A 260 28.73 -20.98 10.44
CA ARG A 260 28.90 -21.39 9.04
C ARG A 260 29.13 -20.20 8.09
N SER A 261 28.96 -18.96 8.56
CA SER A 261 29.17 -17.75 7.76
C SER A 261 30.65 -17.51 7.49
N ARG A 262 30.99 -17.06 6.28
CA ARG A 262 32.33 -16.63 5.91
C ARG A 262 32.68 -15.21 6.37
N ARG A 263 31.79 -14.53 7.10
CA ARG A 263 32.02 -13.17 7.61
C ARG A 263 33.07 -13.18 8.73
N PRO A 264 33.79 -12.07 8.92
CA PRO A 264 34.72 -11.90 10.03
C PRO A 264 34.04 -12.17 11.39
N LEU A 265 34.78 -12.75 12.33
CA LEU A 265 34.27 -13.09 13.66
C LEU A 265 33.65 -11.87 14.37
N ALA A 266 34.32 -10.72 14.31
CA ALA A 266 33.83 -9.49 14.91
C ALA A 266 32.46 -9.04 14.36
N GLU A 267 32.24 -9.19 13.05
CA GLU A 267 30.96 -8.85 12.43
C GLU A 267 29.85 -9.81 12.87
N ARG A 268 30.17 -11.12 12.96
CA ARG A 268 29.24 -12.13 13.47
C ARG A 268 28.84 -11.86 14.91
N GLN A 269 29.83 -11.55 15.76
CA GLN A 269 29.59 -11.19 17.16
C GLN A 269 28.76 -9.92 17.31
N ALA A 270 28.99 -8.90 16.49
CA ALA A 270 28.19 -7.68 16.49
C ALA A 270 26.71 -7.95 16.13
N ILE A 271 26.45 -8.86 15.21
CA ILE A 271 25.08 -9.26 14.84
C ILE A 271 24.43 -10.03 16.00
N GLU A 272 25.12 -10.99 16.60
CA GLU A 272 24.63 -11.73 17.78
C GLU A 272 24.34 -10.81 18.95
N GLN A 273 25.24 -9.85 19.22
CA GLN A 273 25.04 -8.83 20.24
C GLN A 273 23.79 -7.99 19.94
N ALA A 274 23.57 -7.55 18.70
CA ALA A 274 22.40 -6.77 18.33
C ALA A 274 21.09 -7.54 18.57
N PHE A 275 21.03 -8.84 18.27
CA PHE A 275 19.87 -9.67 18.61
C PHE A 275 19.69 -9.79 20.14
N GLY A 276 20.78 -9.91 20.90
CA GLY A 276 20.76 -9.93 22.36
C GLY A 276 20.23 -8.61 22.96
N GLU A 277 20.71 -7.48 22.46
CA GLU A 277 20.25 -6.16 22.89
C GLU A 277 18.80 -5.88 22.53
N TYR A 278 18.37 -6.28 21.30
CA TYR A 278 16.96 -6.19 20.91
C TYR A 278 16.08 -6.96 21.88
N ARG A 279 16.45 -8.20 22.23
CA ARG A 279 15.75 -9.03 23.21
C ARG A 279 15.71 -8.39 24.59
N ALA A 280 16.83 -7.82 25.05
CA ALA A 280 16.90 -7.13 26.33
C ALA A 280 16.00 -5.89 26.39
N ARG A 281 15.90 -5.13 25.28
CA ARG A 281 14.96 -3.99 25.17
C ARG A 281 13.51 -4.47 25.22
N LEU A 282 13.14 -5.54 24.50
CA LEU A 282 11.81 -6.15 24.59
C LEU A 282 11.44 -6.53 26.02
N TRP A 283 12.38 -7.12 26.79
CA TRP A 283 12.13 -7.48 28.18
C TRP A 283 11.99 -6.28 29.10
N LYS A 284 12.70 -5.19 28.81
CA LYS A 284 12.54 -3.93 29.55
C LYS A 284 11.20 -3.27 29.29
N ASP A 285 10.79 -3.23 28.04
CA ASP A 285 9.52 -2.59 27.62
C ASP A 285 8.29 -3.43 28.03
N TYR A 286 8.48 -4.73 28.20
CA TYR A 286 7.48 -5.67 28.68
C TYR A 286 7.99 -6.47 29.90
N PRO A 287 8.02 -5.84 31.10
CA PRO A 287 8.58 -6.49 32.32
C PRO A 287 7.87 -7.76 32.71
N ALA A 288 6.63 -7.98 32.30
CA ALA A 288 5.91 -9.23 32.48
C ALA A 288 6.57 -10.40 31.74
N LEU A 289 7.42 -10.13 30.72
CA LEU A 289 8.26 -11.12 30.02
C LEU A 289 9.41 -11.63 30.87
N ALA A 290 9.90 -10.83 31.81
CA ALA A 290 11.11 -11.12 32.57
C ALA A 290 10.82 -11.82 33.93
N ARG A 291 9.56 -12.03 34.28
CA ARG A 291 9.19 -12.63 35.56
C ARG A 291 8.67 -14.05 35.40
N GLU A 292 9.31 -14.95 36.11
CA GLU A 292 9.10 -16.38 36.27
C GLU A 292 9.80 -17.26 35.21
N GLY A 293 11.06 -17.60 35.52
CA GLY A 293 11.78 -18.78 35.07
C GLY A 293 11.55 -19.20 33.60
N ASP A 294 12.25 -18.65 32.64
CA ASP A 294 12.39 -19.14 31.26
C ASP A 294 11.13 -19.26 30.36
N GLU A 295 9.95 -18.92 30.85
CA GLU A 295 8.74 -19.03 30.03
C GLU A 295 8.53 -17.77 29.17
N PRO A 296 8.45 -17.90 27.81
CA PRO A 296 8.14 -16.80 26.92
C PRO A 296 6.76 -16.19 27.22
N LEU A 297 6.62 -14.85 27.12
CA LEU A 297 5.34 -14.16 27.36
C LEU A 297 4.22 -14.67 26.45
N GLY A 298 4.56 -14.96 25.21
CA GLY A 298 3.59 -15.52 24.26
C GLY A 298 3.00 -16.82 24.78
N VAL A 299 3.79 -17.66 25.46
CA VAL A 299 3.30 -18.89 26.13
C VAL A 299 2.41 -18.55 27.33
N ALA A 300 2.80 -17.56 28.14
CA ALA A 300 1.99 -17.10 29.28
C ALA A 300 0.63 -16.53 28.81
N LEU A 301 0.61 -15.78 27.71
CA LEU A 301 -0.64 -15.28 27.10
C LEU A 301 -1.54 -16.41 26.60
N LEU A 302 -0.96 -17.46 26.00
CA LEU A 302 -1.72 -18.64 25.58
C LEU A 302 -2.38 -19.35 26.76
N ARG A 303 -1.67 -19.52 27.88
CA ARG A 303 -2.26 -20.09 29.10
C ARG A 303 -3.43 -19.28 29.64
N GLN A 304 -3.42 -17.98 29.42
CA GLN A 304 -4.54 -17.09 29.78
C GLN A 304 -5.68 -17.14 28.74
N GLY A 305 -5.63 -17.98 27.72
CA GLY A 305 -6.63 -18.06 26.66
C GLY A 305 -6.61 -16.90 25.66
N ARG A 306 -5.51 -16.11 25.62
CA ARG A 306 -5.37 -14.90 24.80
C ARG A 306 -4.56 -15.18 23.53
N ALA A 307 -4.98 -16.17 22.73
CA ALA A 307 -4.24 -16.63 21.57
C ALA A 307 -3.98 -15.57 20.52
N ARG A 308 -4.94 -14.67 20.27
CA ARG A 308 -4.77 -13.58 19.28
C ARG A 308 -3.65 -12.61 19.67
N GLU A 309 -3.46 -12.38 20.96
CA GLU A 309 -2.40 -11.51 21.49
C GLU A 309 -1.06 -12.27 21.63
N ALA A 310 -1.12 -13.56 21.89
CA ALA A 310 0.05 -14.41 22.03
C ALA A 310 0.85 -14.57 20.74
N VAL A 311 0.17 -14.74 19.59
CA VAL A 311 0.83 -15.03 18.30
C VAL A 311 1.82 -13.94 17.88
N PRO A 312 1.50 -12.64 17.88
CA PRO A 312 2.48 -11.60 17.57
C PRO A 312 3.69 -11.59 18.51
N VAL A 313 3.46 -11.92 19.78
CA VAL A 313 4.53 -11.99 20.79
C VAL A 313 5.43 -13.21 20.55
N LEU A 314 4.84 -14.38 20.31
CA LEU A 314 5.58 -15.61 20.00
C LEU A 314 6.42 -15.48 18.71
N ILE A 315 5.87 -14.81 17.68
CA ILE A 315 6.61 -14.52 16.46
C ILE A 315 7.84 -13.64 16.77
N ARG A 316 7.70 -12.61 17.61
CA ARG A 316 8.82 -11.78 18.07
C ARG A 316 9.86 -12.58 18.86
N GLU A 317 9.39 -13.41 19.78
CA GLU A 317 10.25 -14.25 20.61
C GLU A 317 10.97 -15.31 19.77
N ALA A 318 10.31 -15.93 18.81
CA ALA A 318 10.95 -16.84 17.85
C ALA A 318 11.97 -16.09 16.99
N ALA A 319 11.66 -14.87 16.57
CA ALA A 319 12.59 -13.98 15.88
C ALA A 319 13.80 -13.62 16.76
N ALA A 320 13.64 -13.51 18.07
CA ALA A 320 14.71 -13.28 19.04
C ALA A 320 15.42 -14.56 19.50
N LEU A 321 15.27 -15.68 18.75
CA LEU A 321 15.92 -16.96 18.98
C LEU A 321 15.40 -17.78 20.19
N SER A 322 14.16 -17.57 20.63
CA SER A 322 13.53 -18.37 21.68
C SER A 322 13.07 -19.73 21.16
N GLU A 323 13.77 -20.80 21.46
CA GLU A 323 13.34 -22.17 21.12
C GLU A 323 11.94 -22.53 21.68
N PRO A 324 11.59 -22.17 22.94
CA PRO A 324 10.24 -22.43 23.44
C PRO A 324 9.15 -21.76 22.61
N ALA A 325 9.37 -20.51 22.16
CA ALA A 325 8.41 -19.80 21.32
C ALA A 325 8.23 -20.49 19.95
N VAL A 326 9.32 -20.99 19.36
CA VAL A 326 9.27 -21.74 18.09
C VAL A 326 8.42 -23.00 18.25
N ARG A 327 8.63 -23.81 19.28
CA ARG A 327 7.86 -25.05 19.52
C ARG A 327 6.37 -24.78 19.72
N VAL A 328 6.05 -23.69 20.43
CA VAL A 328 4.65 -23.30 20.64
C VAL A 328 4.01 -22.82 19.33
N LEU A 329 4.75 -22.07 18.49
CA LEU A 329 4.27 -21.68 17.16
C LEU A 329 4.04 -22.89 16.25
N GLU A 330 4.88 -23.93 16.31
CA GLU A 330 4.66 -25.20 15.59
C GLU A 330 3.33 -25.83 15.99
N THR A 331 3.06 -25.92 17.28
CA THR A 331 1.80 -26.46 17.79
C THR A 331 0.60 -25.62 17.36
N LEU A 332 0.71 -24.29 17.44
CA LEU A 332 -0.35 -23.37 17.01
C LEU A 332 -0.60 -23.40 15.51
N TYR A 333 0.44 -23.63 14.72
CA TYR A 333 0.32 -23.80 13.29
C TYR A 333 -0.50 -25.05 12.95
N ASP A 334 -0.19 -26.18 13.60
CA ASP A 334 -0.84 -27.45 13.32
C ASP A 334 -2.29 -27.50 13.82
N GLN A 335 -2.54 -26.97 15.01
CA GLN A 335 -3.80 -27.15 15.71
C GLN A 335 -4.72 -25.92 15.69
N GLY A 336 -4.16 -24.73 15.54
CA GLY A 336 -4.91 -23.49 15.78
C GLY A 336 -5.36 -23.35 17.23
N VAL A 337 -6.31 -22.45 17.47
CA VAL A 337 -7.03 -22.30 18.74
C VAL A 337 -8.48 -21.98 18.43
N ASP A 338 -9.39 -22.82 18.91
CA ASP A 338 -10.81 -22.72 18.62
C ASP A 338 -11.38 -21.30 18.86
N GLY A 339 -12.04 -20.75 17.83
CA GLY A 339 -12.66 -19.43 17.86
C GLY A 339 -11.69 -18.23 17.87
N GLN A 340 -10.38 -18.45 18.01
CA GLN A 340 -9.39 -17.39 18.12
C GLN A 340 -8.33 -17.37 17.00
N LEU A 341 -7.84 -18.53 16.60
CA LEU A 341 -6.76 -18.67 15.63
C LEU A 341 -7.03 -19.88 14.72
N PRO A 342 -7.09 -19.71 13.39
CA PRO A 342 -7.22 -20.84 12.47
C PRO A 342 -5.93 -21.69 12.47
N ALA A 343 -6.04 -22.98 12.27
CA ALA A 343 -4.90 -23.82 11.93
C ALA A 343 -4.28 -23.34 10.60
N HIS A 344 -2.99 -23.58 10.43
CA HIS A 344 -2.21 -23.16 9.25
C HIS A 344 -2.18 -21.63 8.99
N ASP A 345 -2.18 -20.82 10.05
CA ASP A 345 -2.03 -19.36 9.93
C ASP A 345 -0.74 -18.99 9.19
N ALA A 346 -0.89 -18.23 8.11
CA ALA A 346 0.23 -17.87 7.21
C ALA A 346 1.35 -17.09 7.92
N ARG A 347 1.02 -16.30 8.95
CA ARG A 347 2.00 -15.52 9.73
C ARG A 347 2.89 -16.45 10.56
N ILE A 348 2.30 -17.49 11.14
CA ILE A 348 3.03 -18.52 11.91
C ILE A 348 3.91 -19.31 10.96
N LEU A 349 3.39 -19.71 9.79
CA LEU A 349 4.17 -20.44 8.79
C LEU A 349 5.40 -19.65 8.34
N ALA A 350 5.27 -18.34 8.11
CA ALA A 350 6.38 -17.49 7.72
C ALA A 350 7.46 -17.45 8.82
N SER A 351 7.05 -17.29 10.08
CA SER A 351 7.97 -17.32 11.23
C SER A 351 8.67 -18.67 11.39
N LEU A 352 7.95 -19.78 11.24
CA LEU A 352 8.51 -21.12 11.33
C LEU A 352 9.48 -21.41 10.18
N LYS A 353 9.20 -20.97 8.95
CA LYS A 353 10.14 -21.08 7.82
C LYS A 353 11.42 -20.32 8.09
N SER A 354 11.32 -19.13 8.67
CA SER A 354 12.50 -18.36 9.10
C SER A 354 13.32 -19.11 10.15
N ALA A 355 12.66 -19.65 11.17
CA ALA A 355 13.31 -20.44 12.22
C ALA A 355 13.90 -21.77 11.71
N ALA A 356 13.23 -22.42 10.75
CA ALA A 356 13.72 -23.67 10.13
C ALA A 356 14.99 -23.45 9.31
N ALA A 357 15.12 -22.33 8.61
CA ALA A 357 16.33 -21.97 7.89
C ALA A 357 17.56 -21.88 8.81
N GLU A 358 17.34 -21.73 10.10
CA GLU A 358 18.38 -21.67 11.15
C GLU A 358 18.60 -22.98 11.89
N GLY A 359 17.90 -24.04 11.50
CA GLY A 359 18.02 -25.39 12.10
C GLY A 359 17.34 -25.50 13.46
N ARG A 360 16.42 -24.62 13.83
CA ARG A 360 15.71 -24.58 15.12
C ARG A 360 14.30 -25.12 15.07
N ALA A 361 13.64 -25.03 13.91
CA ALA A 361 12.35 -25.62 13.65
C ALA A 361 12.48 -26.76 12.65
N ARG A 362 11.79 -27.86 12.88
CA ARG A 362 11.62 -28.94 11.90
C ARG A 362 10.23 -28.79 11.33
N LEU A 363 10.10 -28.07 10.22
CA LEU A 363 8.87 -28.16 9.43
C LEU A 363 8.71 -29.61 9.00
N ARG A 364 7.72 -30.32 9.55
CA ARG A 364 7.28 -31.59 9.01
C ARG A 364 6.65 -31.35 7.65
N PRO A 365 6.96 -32.19 6.64
CA PRO A 365 6.43 -32.07 5.31
C PRO A 365 4.90 -32.16 5.26
#